data_f1f132c96bd8508b056bd483f3c9fdeb
#
_entry.id   f1f132c96bd8508b056bd483f3c9fdeb
#
_cell.length_a   1.000
_cell.length_b   1.000
_cell.length_c   1.000
_cell.angle_alpha   90.00
_cell.angle_beta   90.00
_cell.angle_gamma   90.00
#
_symmetry.space_group_name_H-M   'P 1'
#
loop_
_entity.id
_entity.type
_entity.pdbx_description
1 polymer ?
#
loop_
_entity_poly.entity_id
_entity_poly.type
_entity_poly.pdbx_seq_one_letter_code
_entity_poly.pdbx_strand_id
1 'polypeptide(L)'
;MHKIEQTGYGYRIVFEGFLQKDDLGTFIDEMRSTIRPGGRNFPVLVDLRKAQAFPTEAQEIIKQAILYCKDIGMDRACVVLSSPIAALQAKRLSKETGMDPASRYIDASSHSDWEKVALDWLVRAVDPDVN
;
A
#
# COMPACT_ATOMS: atom_id res chain seq x y z
N MET A 1 -12.74 -4.44 -6.13
CA MET A 1 -12.36 -3.39 -7.11
C MET A 1 -11.02 -2.80 -6.72
N HIS A 2 -10.19 -2.55 -7.69
CA HIS A 2 -8.89 -1.91 -7.45
C HIS A 2 -8.67 -0.77 -8.45
N LYS A 3 -7.78 0.15 -8.08
CA LYS A 3 -7.38 1.27 -8.93
C LYS A 3 -5.92 1.59 -8.66
N ILE A 4 -5.14 1.82 -9.73
CA ILE A 4 -3.74 2.19 -9.65
C ILE A 4 -3.58 3.53 -10.36
N GLU A 5 -3.07 4.53 -9.66
CA GLU A 5 -2.88 5.87 -10.20
C GLU A 5 -1.43 6.30 -10.06
N GLN A 6 -0.89 6.90 -11.11
CA GLN A 6 0.33 7.67 -11.02
C GLN A 6 -0.02 9.06 -10.49
N THR A 7 0.72 9.52 -9.50
CA THR A 7 0.48 10.82 -8.85
C THR A 7 1.69 11.73 -9.03
N GLY A 8 1.60 12.97 -8.57
CA GLY A 8 2.74 13.88 -8.58
C GLY A 8 3.87 13.45 -7.63
N TYR A 9 3.59 12.61 -6.62
CA TYR A 9 4.59 12.14 -5.66
C TYR A 9 5.08 10.71 -5.93
N GLY A 10 4.31 9.90 -6.63
CA GLY A 10 4.60 8.49 -6.85
C GLY A 10 3.37 7.75 -7.36
N TYR A 11 2.88 6.79 -6.56
CA TYR A 11 1.71 6.00 -6.95
C TYR A 11 0.72 5.87 -5.81
N ARG A 12 -0.56 5.74 -6.19
CA ARG A 12 -1.65 5.45 -5.26
C ARG A 12 -2.35 4.18 -5.72
N ILE A 13 -2.52 3.24 -4.81
CA ILE A 13 -3.22 1.99 -5.03
C ILE A 13 -4.43 1.96 -4.11
N VAL A 14 -5.63 1.77 -4.68
CA VAL A 14 -6.88 1.72 -3.93
C VAL A 14 -7.51 0.35 -4.10
N PHE A 15 -7.89 -0.27 -2.98
CA PHE A 15 -8.70 -1.47 -2.98
C PHE A 15 -10.01 -1.18 -2.28
N GLU A 16 -11.12 -1.66 -2.85
CA GLU A 16 -12.45 -1.51 -2.26
C GLU A 16 -13.21 -2.83 -2.30
N GLY A 17 -13.98 -3.08 -1.26
CA GLY A 17 -14.85 -4.24 -1.16
C GLY A 17 -14.09 -5.54 -0.92
N PHE A 18 -14.70 -6.64 -1.34
CA PHE A 18 -14.14 -7.97 -1.21
C PHE A 18 -13.37 -8.32 -2.49
N LEU A 19 -12.10 -8.70 -2.33
CA LEU A 19 -11.22 -9.01 -3.46
C LEU A 19 -11.06 -10.51 -3.60
N GLN A 20 -11.42 -11.03 -4.75
CA GLN A 20 -11.24 -12.44 -5.10
C GLN A 20 -9.91 -12.63 -5.84
N LYS A 21 -9.49 -13.89 -5.96
CA LYS A 21 -8.22 -14.25 -6.59
C LYS A 21 -8.11 -13.73 -8.03
N ASP A 22 -9.20 -13.82 -8.80
CA ASP A 22 -9.20 -13.38 -10.20
C ASP A 22 -9.02 -11.86 -10.34
N ASP A 23 -9.65 -11.09 -9.43
CA ASP A 23 -9.47 -9.64 -9.38
C ASP A 23 -8.01 -9.26 -9.14
N LEU A 24 -7.32 -10.04 -8.32
CA LEU A 24 -5.93 -9.79 -7.97
C LEU A 24 -4.96 -10.19 -9.08
N GLY A 25 -5.33 -11.16 -9.93
CA GLY A 25 -4.57 -11.46 -11.13
C GLY A 25 -4.52 -10.27 -12.08
N THR A 26 -5.69 -9.65 -12.31
CA THR A 26 -5.79 -8.42 -13.10
C THR A 26 -5.00 -7.28 -12.46
N PHE A 27 -5.07 -7.15 -11.13
CA PHE A 27 -4.32 -6.13 -10.40
C PHE A 27 -2.81 -6.26 -10.65
N ILE A 28 -2.25 -7.46 -10.56
CA ILE A 28 -0.81 -7.69 -10.78
C ILE A 28 -0.38 -7.24 -12.18
N ASP A 29 -1.17 -7.58 -13.20
CA ASP A 29 -0.87 -7.19 -14.57
C ASP A 29 -0.89 -5.67 -14.77
N GLU A 30 -1.92 -5.01 -14.24
CA GLU A 30 -2.02 -3.55 -14.29
C GLU A 30 -0.90 -2.87 -13.51
N MET A 31 -0.56 -3.41 -12.35
CA MET A 31 0.52 -2.87 -11.53
C MET A 31 1.85 -2.90 -12.29
N ARG A 32 2.17 -4.01 -12.91
CA ARG A 32 3.43 -4.16 -13.67
C ARG A 32 3.47 -3.25 -14.89
N SER A 33 2.34 -2.95 -15.49
CA SER A 33 2.28 -2.04 -16.64
C SER A 33 2.29 -0.57 -16.23
N THR A 34 1.82 -0.23 -15.02
CA THR A 34 1.73 1.13 -14.52
C THR A 34 2.94 1.53 -13.71
N ILE A 35 3.39 0.66 -12.81
CA ILE A 35 4.54 0.92 -11.93
C ILE A 35 5.76 0.20 -12.54
N ARG A 36 6.59 0.98 -13.21
CA ARG A 36 7.74 0.45 -13.96
C ARG A 36 9.06 0.95 -13.38
N PRO A 37 10.14 0.19 -13.57
CA PRO A 37 11.48 0.68 -13.22
C PRO A 37 11.76 1.98 -13.98
N GLY A 38 12.01 3.07 -13.25
CA GLY A 38 12.28 4.39 -13.84
C GLY A 38 13.60 5.00 -13.41
N GLY A 39 14.44 4.24 -12.73
CA GLY A 39 15.72 4.74 -12.22
C GLY A 39 15.63 5.65 -11.02
N ARG A 40 14.41 5.92 -10.51
CA ARG A 40 14.18 6.73 -9.33
C ARG A 40 13.38 5.95 -8.29
N ASN A 41 13.66 6.22 -7.02
CA ASN A 41 12.84 5.70 -5.95
C ASN A 41 11.49 6.42 -5.94
N PHE A 42 10.47 5.74 -5.43
CA PHE A 42 9.11 6.29 -5.39
C PHE A 42 8.36 5.83 -4.14
N PRO A 43 7.50 6.69 -3.58
CA PRO A 43 6.60 6.30 -2.52
C PRO A 43 5.26 5.78 -3.08
N VAL A 44 4.60 4.95 -2.28
CA VAL A 44 3.28 4.39 -2.63
C VAL A 44 2.31 4.59 -1.47
N LEU A 45 1.16 5.17 -1.78
CA LEU A 45 0.02 5.23 -0.87
C LEU A 45 -0.93 4.09 -1.19
N VAL A 46 -1.22 3.26 -0.20
CA VAL A 46 -2.19 2.16 -0.33
C VAL A 46 -3.44 2.51 0.47
N ASP A 47 -4.55 2.71 -0.22
CA ASP A 47 -5.81 3.10 0.38
C ASP A 47 -6.71 1.88 0.56
N LEU A 48 -6.81 1.40 1.79
CA LEU A 48 -7.64 0.25 2.18
C LEU A 48 -8.83 0.67 3.05
N ARG A 49 -9.22 1.94 3.02
CA ARG A 49 -10.32 2.43 3.88
C ARG A 49 -11.63 1.71 3.63
N LYS A 50 -11.87 1.28 2.41
CA LYS A 50 -13.11 0.61 2.01
C LYS A 50 -12.88 -0.86 1.65
N ALA A 51 -11.71 -1.39 1.90
CA ALA A 51 -11.40 -2.79 1.63
C ALA A 51 -11.79 -3.67 2.81
N GLN A 52 -12.25 -4.87 2.51
CA GLN A 52 -12.42 -5.92 3.49
C GLN A 52 -11.10 -6.68 3.68
N ALA A 53 -11.01 -7.50 4.72
CA ALA A 53 -9.84 -8.33 4.96
C ALA A 53 -9.58 -9.24 3.76
N PHE A 54 -8.31 -9.47 3.44
CA PHE A 54 -7.91 -10.29 2.32
C PHE A 54 -7.89 -11.78 2.69
N PRO A 55 -8.45 -12.66 1.85
CA PRO A 55 -8.26 -14.10 2.01
C PRO A 55 -6.78 -14.48 1.90
N THR A 56 -6.41 -15.64 2.44
CA THR A 56 -5.02 -16.11 2.45
C THR A 56 -4.38 -16.12 1.05
N GLU A 57 -5.12 -16.57 0.04
CA GLU A 57 -4.62 -16.62 -1.34
C GLU A 57 -4.36 -15.22 -1.89
N ALA A 58 -5.24 -14.27 -1.55
CA ALA A 58 -5.08 -12.87 -1.94
C ALA A 58 -3.86 -12.25 -1.27
N GLN A 59 -3.60 -12.59 -0.01
CA GLN A 59 -2.42 -12.08 0.72
C GLN A 59 -1.11 -12.49 0.05
N GLU A 60 -1.02 -13.71 -0.48
CA GLU A 60 0.17 -14.16 -1.18
C GLU A 60 0.43 -13.34 -2.45
N ILE A 61 -0.62 -13.01 -3.19
CA ILE A 61 -0.51 -12.16 -4.38
C ILE A 61 -0.09 -10.75 -4.00
N ILE A 62 -0.65 -10.18 -2.94
CA ILE A 62 -0.26 -8.87 -2.44
C ILE A 62 1.21 -8.86 -1.99
N LYS A 63 1.67 -9.93 -1.36
CA LYS A 63 3.06 -10.08 -0.98
C LYS A 63 3.99 -10.01 -2.19
N GLN A 64 3.65 -10.70 -3.28
CA GLN A 64 4.41 -10.65 -4.52
C GLN A 64 4.42 -9.24 -5.10
N ALA A 65 3.31 -8.51 -5.03
CA ALA A 65 3.22 -7.13 -5.48
C ALA A 65 4.15 -6.21 -4.68
N ILE A 66 4.21 -6.38 -3.37
CA ILE A 66 5.11 -5.60 -2.50
C ILE A 66 6.56 -5.87 -2.87
N LEU A 67 6.92 -7.14 -3.04
CA LEU A 67 8.29 -7.53 -3.42
C LEU A 67 8.69 -6.95 -4.78
N TYR A 68 7.79 -6.96 -5.74
CA TYR A 68 8.04 -6.34 -7.05
C TYR A 68 8.30 -4.84 -6.92
N CYS A 69 7.43 -4.12 -6.23
CA CYS A 69 7.58 -2.68 -6.04
C CYS A 69 8.88 -2.32 -5.30
N LYS A 70 9.20 -3.10 -4.26
CA LYS A 70 10.43 -2.92 -3.50
C LYS A 70 11.65 -3.07 -4.42
N ASP A 71 11.63 -4.09 -5.27
CA ASP A 71 12.72 -4.42 -6.17
C ASP A 71 12.99 -3.31 -7.19
N ILE A 72 11.94 -2.62 -7.65
CA ILE A 72 12.05 -1.58 -8.67
C ILE A 72 12.13 -0.16 -8.12
N GLY A 73 12.18 0.02 -6.80
CA GLY A 73 12.50 1.32 -6.22
C GLY A 73 11.49 1.92 -5.23
N MET A 74 10.50 1.16 -4.78
CA MET A 74 9.61 1.65 -3.72
C MET A 74 10.41 1.88 -2.43
N ASP A 75 10.51 3.14 -2.00
CA ASP A 75 11.32 3.51 -0.85
C ASP A 75 10.52 3.79 0.42
N ARG A 76 9.25 4.18 0.28
CA ARG A 76 8.33 4.38 1.40
C ARG A 76 6.93 3.97 1.00
N ALA A 77 6.20 3.45 1.97
CA ALA A 77 4.80 3.08 1.80
C ALA A 77 3.99 3.59 2.99
N CYS A 78 2.76 3.97 2.72
CA CYS A 78 1.79 4.29 3.76
C CYS A 78 0.49 3.57 3.44
N VAL A 79 0.00 2.81 4.39
CA VAL A 79 -1.25 2.06 4.26
C VAL A 79 -2.30 2.73 5.13
N VAL A 80 -3.39 3.16 4.51
CA VAL A 80 -4.51 3.81 5.19
C VAL A 80 -5.65 2.81 5.29
N LEU A 81 -6.14 2.55 6.51
CA LEU A 81 -7.10 1.50 6.80
C LEU A 81 -8.22 2.01 7.70
N SER A 82 -9.28 1.20 7.78
CA SER A 82 -10.37 1.41 8.76
C SER A 82 -10.73 0.12 9.49
N SER A 83 -9.99 -0.97 9.23
CA SER A 83 -10.24 -2.29 9.81
C SER A 83 -9.03 -2.77 10.59
N PRO A 84 -9.17 -3.16 11.88
CA PRO A 84 -8.07 -3.73 12.66
C PRO A 84 -7.52 -5.04 12.06
N ILE A 85 -8.37 -5.85 11.46
CA ILE A 85 -7.94 -7.11 10.84
C ILE A 85 -7.08 -6.83 9.62
N ALA A 86 -7.52 -5.91 8.74
CA ALA A 86 -6.73 -5.52 7.58
C ALA A 86 -5.38 -4.91 8.01
N ALA A 87 -5.35 -4.15 9.10
CA ALA A 87 -4.12 -3.59 9.64
C ALA A 87 -3.13 -4.68 10.06
N LEU A 88 -3.59 -5.71 10.75
CA LEU A 88 -2.73 -6.84 11.14
C LEU A 88 -2.18 -7.58 9.93
N GLN A 89 -3.00 -7.80 8.90
CA GLN A 89 -2.57 -8.44 7.66
C GLN A 89 -1.51 -7.60 6.94
N ALA A 90 -1.74 -6.29 6.81
CA ALA A 90 -0.80 -5.39 6.16
C ALA A 90 0.55 -5.34 6.88
N LYS A 91 0.53 -5.25 8.21
CA LYS A 91 1.76 -5.24 9.02
C LYS A 91 2.55 -6.53 8.87
N ARG A 92 1.87 -7.68 8.85
CA ARG A 92 2.52 -8.97 8.64
C ARG A 92 3.20 -9.03 7.28
N LEU A 93 2.50 -8.61 6.22
CA LEU A 93 3.06 -8.62 4.87
C LEU A 93 4.25 -7.67 4.73
N SER A 94 4.20 -6.52 5.38
CA SER A 94 5.36 -5.61 5.41
C SER A 94 6.57 -6.23 6.08
N LYS A 95 6.37 -6.95 7.18
CA LYS A 95 7.47 -7.66 7.86
C LYS A 95 8.04 -8.77 7.00
N GLU A 96 7.18 -9.58 6.39
CA GLU A 96 7.62 -10.71 5.55
C GLU A 96 8.36 -10.26 4.29
N THR A 97 8.10 -9.06 3.80
CA THR A 97 8.74 -8.52 2.61
C THR A 97 9.93 -7.62 2.89
N GLY A 98 10.19 -7.31 4.14
CA GLY A 98 11.25 -6.39 4.53
C GLY A 98 10.90 -4.92 4.36
N MET A 99 9.63 -4.59 4.06
CA MET A 99 9.18 -3.21 3.92
C MET A 99 8.78 -2.55 5.23
N ASP A 100 8.75 -3.29 6.34
CA ASP A 100 8.30 -2.78 7.63
C ASP A 100 8.99 -1.47 8.07
N PRO A 101 10.32 -1.34 7.97
CA PRO A 101 10.98 -0.09 8.38
C PRO A 101 10.55 1.13 7.57
N ALA A 102 10.15 0.94 6.32
CA ALA A 102 9.74 2.03 5.41
C ALA A 102 8.22 2.18 5.31
N SER A 103 7.45 1.34 6.01
CA SER A 103 5.99 1.33 5.95
C SER A 103 5.38 1.99 7.18
N ARG A 104 4.31 2.77 6.98
CA ARG A 104 3.51 3.36 8.06
C ARG A 104 2.04 3.04 7.84
N TYR A 105 1.28 3.02 8.93
CA TYR A 105 -0.12 2.60 8.94
C TYR A 105 -0.94 3.67 9.62
N ILE A 106 -2.01 4.13 8.96
CA ILE A 106 -2.86 5.19 9.49
C ILE A 106 -4.30 4.67 9.57
N ASP A 107 -4.88 4.76 10.77
CA ASP A 107 -6.28 4.44 10.98
C ASP A 107 -7.12 5.68 10.62
N ALA A 108 -7.77 5.63 9.46
CA ALA A 108 -8.58 6.74 8.97
C ALA A 108 -9.85 6.96 9.80
N SER A 109 -10.28 5.98 10.60
CA SER A 109 -11.42 6.14 11.48
C SER A 109 -11.10 7.03 12.68
N SER A 110 -9.82 7.17 13.03
CA SER A 110 -9.34 8.00 14.15
C SER A 110 -8.67 9.29 13.70
N HIS A 111 -8.37 9.44 12.42
CA HIS A 111 -7.64 10.59 11.88
C HIS A 111 -8.37 11.19 10.70
N SER A 112 -9.03 12.31 10.89
CA SER A 112 -9.70 13.03 9.79
C SER A 112 -8.70 13.64 8.80
N ASP A 113 -7.46 13.89 9.25
CA ASP A 113 -6.36 14.43 8.46
C ASP A 113 -5.42 13.33 7.90
N TRP A 114 -5.93 12.11 7.75
CA TRP A 114 -5.13 10.95 7.36
C TRP A 114 -4.33 11.18 6.08
N GLU A 115 -4.91 11.88 5.10
CA GLU A 115 -4.23 12.10 3.82
C GLU A 115 -2.99 12.98 3.99
N LYS A 116 -3.13 14.07 4.76
CA LYS A 116 -2.00 14.96 5.07
C LYS A 116 -0.90 14.20 5.81
N VAL A 117 -1.25 13.42 6.81
CA VAL A 117 -0.29 12.63 7.59
C VAL A 117 0.40 11.61 6.71
N ALA A 118 -0.33 10.93 5.82
CA ALA A 118 0.22 9.96 4.89
C ALA A 118 1.21 10.61 3.92
N LEU A 119 0.84 11.74 3.31
CA LEU A 119 1.70 12.43 2.35
C LEU A 119 2.92 13.05 3.02
N ASP A 120 2.82 13.51 4.26
CA ASP A 120 3.98 14.00 5.02
C ASP A 120 5.02 12.89 5.22
N TRP A 121 4.59 11.66 5.46
CA TRP A 121 5.51 10.52 5.51
C TRP A 121 6.10 10.20 4.14
N LEU A 122 5.25 10.07 3.12
CA LEU A 122 5.65 9.62 1.79
C LEU A 122 6.58 10.62 1.09
N VAL A 123 6.29 11.90 1.21
CA VAL A 123 7.00 12.96 0.46
C VAL A 123 8.13 13.56 1.25
N ARG A 124 7.95 13.76 2.55
CA ARG A 124 8.91 14.49 3.40
C ARG A 124 9.54 13.66 4.50
N ALA A 125 9.22 12.38 4.57
CA ALA A 125 9.72 11.47 5.60
C ALA A 125 9.41 11.95 7.04
N VAL A 126 8.28 12.62 7.22
CA VAL A 126 7.80 12.98 8.56
C VAL A 126 7.08 11.78 9.14
N ASP A 127 7.70 11.15 10.13
CA ASP A 127 7.23 9.88 10.70
C ASP A 127 5.99 10.10 11.57
N PRO A 128 4.82 9.52 11.21
CA PRO A 128 3.61 9.67 12.01
C PRO A 128 3.66 8.95 13.36
N ASP A 129 4.60 8.02 13.53
CA ASP A 129 4.77 7.25 14.77
C ASP A 129 5.67 7.96 15.78
N VAL A 130 6.25 9.09 15.41
CA VAL A 130 7.13 9.89 16.27
C VAL A 130 6.43 11.22 16.58
N ASN A 131 6.27 11.50 17.86
CA ASN A 131 5.67 12.75 18.35
C ASN A 131 6.71 13.88 18.45
#